data_8deadbb561c0a51e447267cd2a5e94ea
#
_entry.id   8deadbb561c0a51e447267cd2a5e94ea
#
_cell.length_a   1.000
_cell.length_b   1.000
_cell.length_c   1.000
_cell.angle_alpha   90.00
_cell.angle_beta   90.00
_cell.angle_gamma   90.00
#
_symmetry.space_group_name_H-M   'P 1'
#
loop_
_entity.id
_entity.type
_entity.pdbx_description
1 polymer ?
#
loop_
_entity_poly.entity_id
_entity_poly.type
_entity_poly.pdbx_seq_one_letter_code
_entity_poly.pdbx_strand_id
1 'polypeptide(L)'
;MDLCRWALGVDYPKRINASGGRYHFKDDWEFYDTLVTNFEYDDALITWEGMCCQGKQYYGRGRGLTVHGTKGTVLLDRGGYQVYDLNDKLLTEVKAERSAATQDLRSIDSMTTAHFQNFVNAIRSGEALHCPIADGQISVTTLLLSNIAWKYNRTLRLDTSNGHIQNDAEAMTMWRREYEKGWEPKL
;
A
#
# COMPACT_ATOMS: atom_id res chain seq x y z
N MET A 1 -0.77 -0.76 1.28
CA MET A 1 -0.99 -1.69 0.14
C MET A 1 -0.37 -3.06 0.42
N ASP A 2 0.87 -3.13 0.80
CA ASP A 2 1.59 -4.40 1.01
C ASP A 2 0.87 -5.36 1.98
N LEU A 3 0.52 -4.89 3.18
CA LEU A 3 -0.27 -5.67 4.14
C LEU A 3 -1.65 -6.10 3.59
N CYS A 4 -2.29 -5.29 2.74
CA CYS A 4 -3.58 -5.66 2.14
C CYS A 4 -3.40 -6.81 1.15
N ARG A 5 -2.38 -6.73 0.29
CA ARG A 5 -2.06 -7.80 -0.67
C ARG A 5 -1.70 -9.10 0.06
N TRP A 6 -0.84 -9.00 1.07
CA TRP A 6 -0.45 -10.14 1.89
C TRP A 6 -1.66 -10.81 2.58
N ALA A 7 -2.54 -10.00 3.19
CA ALA A 7 -3.72 -10.51 3.89
C ALA A 7 -4.73 -11.19 2.96
N LEU A 8 -4.85 -10.72 1.71
CA LEU A 8 -5.77 -11.24 0.71
C LEU A 8 -5.14 -12.29 -0.22
N GLY A 9 -3.81 -12.41 -0.25
CA GLY A 9 -3.09 -13.31 -1.16
C GLY A 9 -3.24 -12.90 -2.63
N VAL A 10 -3.22 -11.58 -2.94
CA VAL A 10 -3.49 -11.04 -4.28
C VAL A 10 -2.28 -10.29 -4.85
N ASP A 11 -2.15 -10.27 -6.17
CA ASP A 11 -1.13 -9.53 -6.90
C ASP A 11 -1.69 -8.26 -7.53
N TYR A 12 -1.78 -8.16 -8.86
CA TYR A 12 -2.34 -7.00 -9.53
C TYR A 12 -3.86 -7.05 -9.57
N PRO A 13 -4.55 -5.92 -9.31
CA PRO A 13 -5.99 -5.84 -9.47
C PRO A 13 -6.37 -5.86 -10.96
N LYS A 14 -7.57 -6.28 -11.26
CA LYS A 14 -8.12 -6.21 -12.63
C LYS A 14 -8.54 -4.79 -13.03
N ARG A 15 -8.85 -3.94 -12.04
CA ARG A 15 -9.37 -2.60 -12.26
C ARG A 15 -9.00 -1.67 -11.12
N ILE A 16 -8.65 -0.43 -11.47
CA ILE A 16 -8.36 0.65 -10.50
C ILE A 16 -9.15 1.88 -10.89
N ASN A 17 -9.82 2.51 -9.93
CA ASN A 17 -10.36 3.85 -10.06
C ASN A 17 -9.98 4.69 -8.86
N ALA A 18 -9.79 6.00 -9.08
CA ALA A 18 -9.37 6.92 -8.04
C ALA A 18 -10.13 8.24 -8.17
N SER A 19 -10.50 8.80 -7.02
CA SER A 19 -11.16 10.10 -6.92
C SER A 19 -10.53 10.90 -5.79
N GLY A 20 -10.26 12.18 -6.04
CA GLY A 20 -9.63 13.04 -5.06
C GLY A 20 -9.13 14.34 -5.67
N GLY A 21 -8.48 15.14 -4.86
CA GLY A 21 -7.96 16.42 -5.31
C GLY A 21 -7.28 17.20 -4.19
N ARG A 22 -6.99 18.45 -4.50
CA ARG A 22 -6.48 19.42 -3.53
C ARG A 22 -7.65 20.25 -3.03
N TYR A 23 -8.15 19.89 -1.85
CA TYR A 23 -9.31 20.54 -1.27
C TYR A 23 -8.95 21.48 -0.12
N HIS A 24 -7.84 21.24 0.53
CA HIS A 24 -7.40 22.01 1.70
C HIS A 24 -6.18 22.88 1.42
N PHE A 25 -5.07 22.31 0.94
CA PHE A 25 -3.83 23.05 0.75
C PHE A 25 -3.83 23.86 -0.56
N LYS A 26 -3.32 25.09 -0.50
CA LYS A 26 -3.14 26.01 -1.65
C LYS A 26 -1.67 26.38 -1.74
N ASP A 27 -0.87 25.46 -2.24
CA ASP A 27 0.57 25.59 -2.41
C ASP A 27 0.99 25.04 -3.78
N ASP A 28 2.28 24.99 -4.08
CA ASP A 28 2.83 24.55 -5.37
C ASP A 28 2.87 23.02 -5.56
N TRP A 29 2.37 22.24 -4.58
CA TRP A 29 2.34 20.80 -4.69
C TRP A 29 1.26 20.33 -5.67
N GLU A 30 1.63 19.52 -6.65
CA GLU A 30 0.72 19.10 -7.73
C GLU A 30 -0.18 17.91 -7.36
N PHE A 31 0.24 17.09 -6.39
CA PHE A 31 -0.53 15.92 -5.99
C PHE A 31 -1.69 16.29 -5.05
N TYR A 32 -2.63 15.40 -4.95
CA TYR A 32 -3.80 15.48 -4.08
C TYR A 32 -3.41 15.57 -2.59
N ASP A 33 -4.25 16.22 -1.79
CA ASP A 33 -4.23 16.11 -0.32
C ASP A 33 -5.27 15.12 0.20
N THR A 34 -6.23 14.76 -0.64
CA THR A 34 -7.31 13.81 -0.34
C THR A 34 -7.52 12.90 -1.56
N LEU A 35 -7.43 11.59 -1.33
CA LEU A 35 -7.64 10.59 -2.38
C LEU A 35 -8.35 9.37 -1.82
N VAL A 36 -9.32 8.85 -2.58
CA VAL A 36 -9.90 7.52 -2.39
C VAL A 36 -9.64 6.71 -3.65
N THR A 37 -9.13 5.50 -3.48
CA THR A 37 -8.85 4.59 -4.59
C THR A 37 -9.45 3.22 -4.31
N ASN A 38 -10.10 2.64 -5.31
CA ASN A 38 -10.57 1.26 -5.28
C ASN A 38 -9.72 0.41 -6.21
N PHE A 39 -9.24 -0.72 -5.68
CA PHE A 39 -8.50 -1.76 -6.38
C PHE A 39 -9.38 -3.00 -6.40
N GLU A 40 -9.92 -3.34 -7.56
CA GLU A 40 -10.86 -4.44 -7.73
C GLU A 40 -10.15 -5.69 -8.22
N TYR A 41 -10.33 -6.76 -7.47
CA TYR A 41 -9.91 -8.13 -7.80
C TYR A 41 -11.15 -8.97 -8.16
N ASP A 42 -10.99 -10.24 -8.48
CA ASP A 42 -12.12 -11.09 -8.86
C ASP A 42 -13.08 -11.34 -7.69
N ASP A 43 -12.54 -11.56 -6.52
CA ASP A 43 -13.28 -11.92 -5.29
C ASP A 43 -12.94 -11.03 -4.09
N ALA A 44 -12.25 -9.93 -4.32
CA ALA A 44 -11.89 -8.96 -3.28
C ALA A 44 -11.88 -7.52 -3.78
N LEU A 45 -12.08 -6.59 -2.86
CA LEU A 45 -11.96 -5.16 -3.10
C LEU A 45 -11.06 -4.55 -2.02
N ILE A 46 -10.04 -3.81 -2.43
CA ILE A 46 -9.26 -2.94 -1.54
C ILE A 46 -9.69 -1.51 -1.80
N THR A 47 -10.13 -0.82 -0.76
CA THR A 47 -10.32 0.64 -0.78
C THR A 47 -9.19 1.29 0.02
N TRP A 48 -8.47 2.21 -0.60
CA TRP A 48 -7.50 3.04 0.06
C TRP A 48 -8.02 4.45 0.21
N GLU A 49 -7.92 5.01 1.41
CA GLU A 49 -8.30 6.36 1.73
C GLU A 49 -7.11 7.08 2.36
N GLY A 50 -6.74 8.22 1.78
CA GLY A 50 -5.65 9.06 2.25
C GLY A 50 -6.09 10.50 2.36
N MET A 51 -5.85 11.10 3.53
CA MET A 51 -6.09 12.51 3.82
C MET A 51 -4.88 13.08 4.55
N CYS A 52 -4.21 14.06 3.93
CA CYS A 52 -3.04 14.71 4.51
C CYS A 52 -3.40 15.94 5.36
N CYS A 53 -4.67 16.36 5.33
CA CYS A 53 -5.12 17.63 5.90
C CYS A 53 -5.82 17.51 7.26
N GLN A 54 -5.94 16.31 7.81
CA GLN A 54 -6.65 16.10 9.08
C GLN A 54 -6.07 14.93 9.88
N GLY A 55 -6.22 15.01 11.22
CA GLY A 55 -5.72 14.01 12.15
C GLY A 55 -6.79 13.06 12.69
N LYS A 56 -7.96 12.94 12.04
CA LYS A 56 -9.01 12.03 12.48
C LYS A 56 -8.53 10.58 12.38
N GLN A 57 -8.69 9.86 13.47
CA GLN A 57 -8.34 8.45 13.55
C GLN A 57 -9.57 7.56 13.34
N TYR A 58 -9.39 6.46 12.62
CA TYR A 58 -10.38 5.39 12.50
C TYR A 58 -10.07 4.29 13.51
N TYR A 59 -11.04 3.94 14.35
CA TYR A 59 -10.85 2.93 15.41
C TYR A 59 -9.64 3.21 16.32
N GLY A 60 -9.37 4.49 16.61
CA GLY A 60 -8.21 4.91 17.38
C GLY A 60 -6.85 4.76 16.68
N ARG A 61 -6.84 4.55 15.34
CA ARG A 61 -5.66 4.34 14.53
C ARG A 61 -5.57 5.42 13.44
N GLY A 62 -4.44 6.10 13.32
CA GLY A 62 -4.21 7.13 12.30
C GLY A 62 -3.82 6.55 10.94
N ARG A 63 -3.47 5.27 10.91
CA ARG A 63 -3.17 4.47 9.71
C ARG A 63 -3.31 3.00 10.06
N GLY A 64 -3.58 2.19 9.07
CA GLY A 64 -3.76 0.75 9.25
C GLY A 64 -4.61 0.17 8.14
N LEU A 65 -5.19 -0.95 8.44
CA LEU A 65 -5.99 -1.72 7.51
C LEU A 65 -7.12 -2.40 8.28
N THR A 66 -8.29 -2.45 7.66
CA THR A 66 -9.43 -3.25 8.11
C THR A 66 -9.72 -4.30 7.05
N VAL A 67 -9.74 -5.57 7.44
CA VAL A 67 -10.14 -6.67 6.56
C VAL A 67 -11.50 -7.18 7.00
N HIS A 68 -12.50 -7.02 6.14
CA HIS A 68 -13.83 -7.57 6.35
C HIS A 68 -13.95 -8.92 5.64
N GLY A 69 -14.05 -9.98 6.41
CA GLY A 69 -14.20 -11.34 5.90
C GLY A 69 -15.58 -11.92 6.21
N THR A 70 -15.86 -13.10 5.68
CA THR A 70 -17.14 -13.81 5.86
C THR A 70 -17.37 -14.31 7.29
N LYS A 71 -16.33 -14.33 8.13
CA LYS A 71 -16.40 -14.80 9.53
C LYS A 71 -16.17 -13.72 10.57
N GLY A 72 -15.85 -12.49 10.13
CA GLY A 72 -15.56 -11.37 11.03
C GLY A 72 -14.65 -10.34 10.42
N THR A 73 -14.10 -9.47 11.25
CA THR A 73 -13.29 -8.34 10.86
C THR A 73 -11.95 -8.34 11.58
N VAL A 74 -10.88 -8.00 10.90
CA VAL A 74 -9.56 -7.77 11.49
C VAL A 74 -9.17 -6.31 11.32
N LEU A 75 -8.82 -5.65 12.42
CA LEU A 75 -8.14 -4.35 12.43
C LEU A 75 -6.65 -4.58 12.63
N LEU A 76 -5.80 -4.01 11.82
CA LEU A 76 -4.36 -4.23 11.85
C LEU A 76 -3.59 -2.92 11.58
N ASP A 77 -2.58 -2.67 12.39
CA ASP A 77 -1.56 -1.64 12.16
C ASP A 77 -0.20 -2.09 12.75
N ARG A 78 0.77 -1.16 12.82
CA ARG A 78 2.06 -1.43 13.47
C ARG A 78 1.97 -1.66 14.99
N GLY A 79 0.87 -1.26 15.62
CA GLY A 79 0.62 -1.43 17.05
C GLY A 79 0.03 -2.78 17.42
N GLY A 80 -0.25 -3.65 16.43
CA GLY A 80 -0.85 -4.96 16.63
C GLY A 80 -2.17 -5.13 15.86
N TYR A 81 -2.95 -6.12 16.27
CA TYR A 81 -4.21 -6.41 15.61
C TYR A 81 -5.33 -6.76 16.59
N GLN A 82 -6.55 -6.58 16.13
CA GLN A 82 -7.79 -6.95 16.84
C GLN A 82 -8.68 -7.75 15.87
N VAL A 83 -9.29 -8.80 16.38
CA VAL A 83 -10.21 -9.65 15.63
C VAL A 83 -11.60 -9.57 16.24
N TYR A 84 -12.59 -9.32 15.41
CA TYR A 84 -14.00 -9.23 15.77
C TYR A 84 -14.83 -10.28 15.05
N ASP A 85 -15.88 -10.78 15.69
CA ASP A 85 -16.89 -11.61 15.01
C ASP A 85 -17.85 -10.76 14.17
N LEU A 86 -18.84 -11.40 13.54
CA LEU A 86 -19.85 -10.72 12.72
C LEU A 86 -20.82 -9.83 13.53
N ASN A 87 -20.84 -9.93 14.86
CA ASN A 87 -21.65 -9.12 15.76
C ASN A 87 -20.83 -8.00 16.43
N ASP A 88 -19.66 -7.68 15.89
CA ASP A 88 -18.74 -6.66 16.43
C ASP A 88 -18.20 -6.97 17.84
N LYS A 89 -18.22 -8.24 18.24
CA LYS A 89 -17.64 -8.68 19.51
C LYS A 89 -16.15 -8.95 19.33
N LEU A 90 -15.32 -8.32 20.16
CA LEU A 90 -13.89 -8.56 20.21
C LEU A 90 -13.60 -10.03 20.63
N LEU A 91 -12.91 -10.76 19.76
CA LEU A 91 -12.49 -12.15 20.00
C LEU A 91 -11.04 -12.23 20.47
N THR A 92 -10.16 -11.43 19.86
CA THR A 92 -8.72 -11.47 20.13
C THR A 92 -8.11 -10.08 19.97
N GLU A 93 -7.19 -9.74 20.85
CA GLU A 93 -6.35 -8.55 20.73
C GLU A 93 -4.89 -8.96 20.94
N VAL A 94 -4.01 -8.54 20.02
CA VAL A 94 -2.57 -8.68 20.15
C VAL A 94 -1.95 -7.30 19.99
N LYS A 95 -1.20 -6.86 21.02
CA LYS A 95 -0.45 -5.60 20.99
C LYS A 95 1.00 -5.88 20.67
N ALA A 96 1.54 -5.15 19.70
CA ALA A 96 2.96 -5.19 19.46
C ALA A 96 3.72 -4.67 20.68
N GLU A 97 4.78 -5.34 21.07
CA GLU A 97 5.67 -4.84 22.10
C GLU A 97 6.25 -3.49 21.67
N ARG A 98 5.90 -2.42 22.38
CA ARG A 98 6.56 -1.13 22.19
C ARG A 98 7.94 -1.23 22.81
N SER A 99 8.99 -1.32 21.98
CA SER A 99 10.33 -1.11 22.49
C SER A 99 10.40 0.30 23.07
N ALA A 100 11.01 0.47 24.23
CA ALA A 100 11.24 1.78 24.86
C ALA A 100 12.02 2.75 23.94
N ALA A 101 12.63 2.23 22.91
CA ALA A 101 13.37 2.91 21.85
C ALA A 101 12.51 3.83 20.96
N THR A 102 11.19 3.74 20.95
CA THR A 102 10.33 4.60 20.11
C THR A 102 10.22 6.05 20.57
N GLN A 103 10.76 6.39 21.74
CA GLN A 103 10.78 7.78 22.26
C GLN A 103 12.10 8.50 21.99
N ASP A 104 13.15 7.80 21.59
CA ASP A 104 14.43 8.40 21.21
C ASP A 104 14.44 8.64 19.70
N LEU A 105 14.57 9.91 19.28
CA LEU A 105 14.73 10.31 17.88
C LEU A 105 15.93 9.66 17.17
N ARG A 106 16.83 9.02 17.94
CA ARG A 106 17.99 8.27 17.44
C ARG A 106 17.76 6.77 17.37
N SER A 107 16.62 6.25 17.85
CA SER A 107 16.38 4.82 17.84
C SER A 107 15.68 4.42 16.53
N ILE A 108 16.30 3.50 15.83
CA ILE A 108 15.69 2.78 14.70
C ILE A 108 14.63 1.86 15.31
N ASP A 109 13.40 1.91 14.81
CA ASP A 109 12.34 1.05 15.31
C ASP A 109 12.69 -0.45 15.08
N SER A 110 12.17 -1.32 15.93
CA SER A 110 12.48 -2.75 15.91
C SER A 110 12.14 -3.44 14.58
N MET A 111 11.09 -2.99 13.88
CA MET A 111 10.69 -3.54 12.58
C MET A 111 11.70 -3.16 11.50
N THR A 112 12.18 -1.92 11.51
CA THR A 112 13.23 -1.45 10.59
C THR A 112 14.54 -2.22 10.84
N THR A 113 14.92 -2.40 12.11
CA THR A 113 16.09 -3.21 12.47
C THR A 113 15.95 -4.65 11.99
N ALA A 114 14.81 -5.29 12.21
CA ALA A 114 14.56 -6.66 11.77
C ALA A 114 14.61 -6.78 10.23
N HIS A 115 14.09 -5.79 9.52
CA HIS A 115 14.13 -5.78 8.05
C HIS A 115 15.57 -5.67 7.52
N PHE A 116 16.37 -4.77 8.06
CA PHE A 116 17.79 -4.67 7.71
C PHE A 116 18.57 -5.92 8.10
N GLN A 117 18.28 -6.53 9.25
CA GLN A 117 18.93 -7.77 9.67
C GLN A 117 18.62 -8.91 8.70
N ASN A 118 17.37 -9.06 8.26
CA ASN A 118 16.99 -10.05 7.24
C ASN A 118 17.75 -9.81 5.92
N PHE A 119 17.87 -8.55 5.47
CA PHE A 119 18.64 -8.22 4.28
C PHE A 119 20.12 -8.60 4.40
N VAL A 120 20.75 -8.28 5.54
CA VAL A 120 22.15 -8.65 5.80
C VAL A 120 22.33 -10.17 5.88
N ASN A 121 21.39 -10.88 6.52
CA ASN A 121 21.41 -12.33 6.61
C ASN A 121 21.22 -12.99 5.24
N ALA A 122 20.35 -12.44 4.39
CA ALA A 122 20.17 -12.92 3.02
C ALA A 122 21.49 -12.87 2.22
N ILE A 123 22.27 -11.78 2.39
CA ILE A 123 23.59 -11.65 1.75
C ILE A 123 24.61 -12.65 2.34
N ARG A 124 24.63 -12.81 3.67
CA ARG A 124 25.67 -13.60 4.36
C ARG A 124 25.42 -15.10 4.38
N SER A 125 24.18 -15.51 4.52
CA SER A 125 23.78 -16.90 4.76
C SER A 125 22.73 -17.44 3.80
N GLY A 126 22.25 -16.64 2.82
CA GLY A 126 21.21 -17.06 1.90
C GLY A 126 19.82 -17.18 2.54
N GLU A 127 19.59 -16.50 3.67
CA GLU A 127 18.25 -16.42 4.27
C GLU A 127 17.24 -15.84 3.27
N ALA A 128 16.03 -16.39 3.23
CA ALA A 128 14.97 -15.86 2.37
C ALA A 128 14.60 -14.42 2.75
N LEU A 129 14.48 -13.55 1.76
CA LEU A 129 14.02 -12.17 1.99
C LEU A 129 12.53 -12.17 2.39
N HIS A 130 12.19 -11.38 3.40
CA HIS A 130 10.80 -11.18 3.81
C HIS A 130 10.00 -10.35 2.79
N CYS A 131 10.67 -9.51 2.02
CA CYS A 131 10.09 -8.73 0.92
C CYS A 131 11.04 -8.75 -0.28
N PRO A 132 11.02 -9.80 -1.11
CA PRO A 132 11.78 -9.82 -2.34
C PRO A 132 11.31 -8.73 -3.30
N ILE A 133 12.19 -8.26 -4.19
CA ILE A 133 11.86 -7.16 -5.11
C ILE A 133 10.65 -7.49 -5.99
N ALA A 134 10.44 -8.76 -6.33
CA ALA A 134 9.29 -9.20 -7.11
C ALA A 134 7.95 -8.88 -6.43
N ASP A 135 7.86 -9.04 -5.09
CA ASP A 135 6.67 -8.68 -4.31
C ASP A 135 6.58 -7.17 -4.08
N GLY A 136 7.70 -6.56 -3.70
CA GLY A 136 7.75 -5.12 -3.42
C GLY A 136 7.35 -4.28 -4.63
N GLN A 137 7.79 -4.67 -5.82
CA GLN A 137 7.43 -3.96 -7.05
C GLN A 137 5.92 -4.00 -7.33
N ILE A 138 5.24 -5.13 -7.08
CA ILE A 138 3.79 -5.22 -7.30
C ILE A 138 3.05 -4.24 -6.40
N SER A 139 3.41 -4.19 -5.12
CA SER A 139 2.82 -3.24 -4.16
C SER A 139 3.02 -1.78 -4.57
N VAL A 140 4.24 -1.41 -4.96
CA VAL A 140 4.57 -0.05 -5.40
C VAL A 140 3.88 0.30 -6.71
N THR A 141 3.94 -0.58 -7.70
CA THR A 141 3.29 -0.37 -9.01
C THR A 141 1.78 -0.18 -8.84
N THR A 142 1.13 -1.00 -8.02
CA THR A 142 -0.31 -0.88 -7.75
C THR A 142 -0.67 0.50 -7.17
N LEU A 143 0.16 1.04 -6.26
CA LEU A 143 -0.04 2.40 -5.74
C LEU A 143 0.20 3.48 -6.81
N LEU A 144 1.24 3.34 -7.64
CA LEU A 144 1.52 4.29 -8.71
C LEU A 144 0.41 4.31 -9.77
N LEU A 145 -0.22 3.17 -10.04
CA LEU A 145 -1.37 3.09 -10.94
C LEU A 145 -2.58 3.88 -10.41
N SER A 146 -2.73 4.04 -9.09
CA SER A 146 -3.77 4.92 -8.54
C SER A 146 -3.54 6.39 -8.89
N ASN A 147 -2.28 6.83 -8.93
CA ASN A 147 -1.91 8.17 -9.36
C ASN A 147 -2.23 8.40 -10.85
N ILE A 148 -2.00 7.39 -11.69
CA ILE A 148 -2.34 7.44 -13.12
C ILE A 148 -3.86 7.50 -13.30
N ALA A 149 -4.63 6.66 -12.57
CA ALA A 149 -6.09 6.67 -12.60
C ALA A 149 -6.65 8.03 -12.19
N TRP A 150 -6.11 8.63 -11.14
CA TRP A 150 -6.47 9.97 -10.67
C TRP A 150 -6.12 11.04 -11.70
N LYS A 151 -4.88 11.06 -12.21
CA LYS A 151 -4.39 12.08 -13.14
C LYS A 151 -5.25 12.15 -14.42
N TYR A 152 -5.60 11.00 -14.96
CA TYR A 152 -6.43 10.92 -16.17
C TYR A 152 -7.93 10.89 -15.90
N ASN A 153 -8.33 10.84 -14.63
CA ASN A 153 -9.73 10.73 -14.20
C ASN A 153 -10.45 9.58 -14.91
N ARG A 154 -9.82 8.41 -14.93
CA ARG A 154 -10.31 7.21 -15.64
C ARG A 154 -10.20 5.97 -14.76
N THR A 155 -11.08 5.02 -15.03
CA THR A 155 -10.92 3.65 -14.54
C THR A 155 -9.93 2.92 -15.43
N LEU A 156 -8.81 2.48 -14.85
CA LEU A 156 -7.82 1.67 -15.55
C LEU A 156 -8.22 0.20 -15.51
N ARG A 157 -8.12 -0.49 -16.65
CA ARG A 157 -8.20 -1.95 -16.74
C ARG A 157 -6.78 -2.49 -16.86
N LEU A 158 -6.47 -3.53 -16.13
CA LEU A 158 -5.12 -4.06 -16.04
C LEU A 158 -5.04 -5.52 -16.51
N ASP A 159 -3.89 -5.86 -17.04
CA ASP A 159 -3.46 -7.24 -17.15
C ASP A 159 -3.00 -7.71 -15.76
N THR A 160 -3.70 -8.64 -15.17
CA THR A 160 -3.42 -9.12 -13.81
C THR A 160 -2.12 -9.92 -13.69
N SER A 161 -1.51 -10.32 -14.82
CA SER A 161 -0.24 -11.05 -14.81
C SER A 161 0.98 -10.15 -14.67
N ASN A 162 0.88 -8.87 -15.09
CA ASN A 162 2.01 -7.95 -15.15
C ASN A 162 1.69 -6.50 -14.74
N GLY A 163 0.41 -6.18 -14.50
CA GLY A 163 -0.07 -4.86 -14.09
C GLY A 163 -0.17 -3.83 -15.23
N HIS A 164 0.09 -4.20 -16.48
CA HIS A 164 0.02 -3.26 -17.60
C HIS A 164 -1.40 -2.77 -17.84
N ILE A 165 -1.51 -1.47 -18.15
CA ILE A 165 -2.81 -0.84 -18.48
C ILE A 165 -3.25 -1.32 -19.86
N GLN A 166 -4.47 -1.83 -19.93
CA GLN A 166 -5.08 -2.36 -21.14
C GLN A 166 -5.99 -1.32 -21.80
N ASN A 167 -5.96 -1.26 -23.13
CA ASN A 167 -6.85 -0.45 -23.96
C ASN A 167 -6.84 1.06 -23.65
N ASP A 168 -5.75 1.58 -23.08
CA ASP A 168 -5.52 3.01 -22.83
C ASP A 168 -4.05 3.35 -23.07
N ALA A 169 -3.73 3.63 -24.33
CA ALA A 169 -2.37 3.92 -24.76
C ALA A 169 -1.83 5.23 -24.15
N GLU A 170 -2.71 6.21 -23.90
CA GLU A 170 -2.34 7.48 -23.30
C GLU A 170 -1.92 7.27 -21.82
N ALA A 171 -2.73 6.59 -21.03
CA ALA A 171 -2.39 6.27 -19.65
C ALA A 171 -1.13 5.38 -19.58
N MET A 172 -0.94 4.48 -20.54
CA MET A 172 0.23 3.60 -20.61
C MET A 172 1.54 4.36 -20.87
N THR A 173 1.52 5.58 -21.41
CA THR A 173 2.73 6.41 -21.55
C THR A 173 3.37 6.69 -20.20
N MET A 174 2.59 6.77 -19.11
CA MET A 174 3.11 7.00 -17.75
C MET A 174 3.68 5.76 -17.08
N TRP A 175 3.61 4.60 -17.71
CA TRP A 175 4.26 3.38 -17.22
C TRP A 175 5.78 3.49 -17.19
N ARG A 176 6.34 4.32 -18.09
CA ARG A 176 7.77 4.58 -18.18
C ARG A 176 8.03 6.07 -17.98
N ARG A 177 9.15 6.36 -17.34
CA ARG A 177 9.67 7.73 -17.37
C ARG A 177 10.46 7.95 -18.65
N GLU A 178 10.50 9.19 -19.12
CA GLU A 178 11.44 9.62 -20.13
C GLU A 178 12.82 9.79 -19.49
N TYR A 179 13.84 9.23 -20.13
CA TYR A 179 15.23 9.35 -19.69
C TYR A 179 15.97 10.28 -20.64
N GLU A 180 16.92 11.02 -20.12
CA GLU A 180 17.91 11.71 -20.93
C GLU A 180 18.68 10.68 -21.76
N LYS A 181 19.03 11.06 -23.00
CA LYS A 181 19.71 10.17 -23.94
C LYS A 181 20.98 9.56 -23.34
N GLY A 182 21.05 8.24 -23.28
CA GLY A 182 22.17 7.49 -22.73
C GLY A 182 22.06 7.16 -21.24
N TRP A 183 20.95 7.55 -20.58
CA TRP A 183 20.68 7.23 -19.18
C TRP A 183 19.58 6.16 -19.01
N GLU A 184 19.09 5.59 -20.11
CA GLU A 184 18.12 4.51 -20.07
C GLU A 184 18.72 3.28 -19.39
N PRO A 185 17.98 2.60 -18.48
CA PRO A 185 18.42 1.34 -17.90
C PRO A 185 18.68 0.31 -18.99
N LYS A 186 19.83 -0.32 -18.96
CA LYS A 186 20.13 -1.48 -19.81
C LYS A 186 19.71 -2.72 -19.01
N LEU A 187 18.56 -3.26 -19.34
CA LEU A 187 18.02 -4.51 -18.75
C LEU A 187 18.49 -5.71 -19.58
#